data_9abbce58b9bc5ee1d3fc572d82f06fc8
#
_entry.id   9abbce58b9bc5ee1d3fc572d82f06fc8
#
_cell.length_a   1.000
_cell.length_b   1.000
_cell.length_c   1.000
_cell.angle_alpha   90.00
_cell.angle_beta   90.00
_cell.angle_gamma   90.00
#
_symmetry.space_group_name_H-M   'P 1'
#
loop_
_entity.id
_entity.type
_entity.pdbx_description
1 polymer ?
#
loop_
_entity_poly.entity_id
_entity_poly.type
_entity_poly.pdbx_seq_one_letter_code
_entity_poly.pdbx_strand_id
1 'polypeptide(L)'
;TVTTTAAPIVAPTVVTLAATEITNATAKVNGTVTAGSEEIVAQGFMYKASNAADWTTVAAVGETMSLTVEGLEAELEYVFKAFATTASGTTEGEELTFTTLSGLNDATAVSIIANVYPNPAEDKATISVNGLMNATKIVVSDMQGRILLSDDMTESTYELNTSNYASGVYYIRIISGNAVNTQKLIVK
;
A
#
# COMPACT_ATOMS: atom_id res chain seq x y z
N THR A 1 -56.82 24.94 24.84
CA THR A 1 -55.79 23.89 24.66
C THR A 1 -54.89 24.29 23.53
N VAL A 2 -53.65 24.66 23.85
CA VAL A 2 -52.61 24.93 22.86
C VAL A 2 -52.02 23.57 22.48
N THR A 3 -52.30 23.06 21.30
CA THR A 3 -51.63 21.89 20.72
C THR A 3 -50.27 22.32 20.20
N THR A 4 -49.21 22.02 20.95
CA THR A 4 -47.82 22.18 20.47
C THR A 4 -47.55 21.08 19.46
N THR A 5 -47.51 21.42 18.18
CA THR A 5 -47.02 20.49 17.15
C THR A 5 -45.51 20.33 17.35
N ALA A 6 -45.07 19.12 17.60
CA ALA A 6 -43.61 18.82 17.65
C ALA A 6 -42.96 19.22 16.32
N ALA A 7 -41.80 19.84 16.39
CA ALA A 7 -41.01 20.14 15.17
C ALA A 7 -40.69 18.86 14.41
N PRO A 8 -40.70 18.88 13.09
CA PRO A 8 -40.36 17.69 12.30
C PRO A 8 -38.93 17.26 12.57
N ILE A 9 -38.72 15.94 12.77
CA ILE A 9 -37.40 15.36 12.91
C ILE A 9 -36.72 15.39 11.54
N VAL A 10 -35.55 16.01 11.48
CA VAL A 10 -34.66 16.00 10.32
C VAL A 10 -33.56 14.96 10.53
N ALA A 11 -33.48 13.97 9.67
CA ALA A 11 -32.44 12.95 9.72
C ALA A 11 -31.05 13.56 9.40
N PRO A 12 -29.95 12.96 9.87
CA PRO A 12 -28.60 13.35 9.46
C PRO A 12 -28.39 13.11 7.97
N THR A 13 -27.55 13.92 7.34
CA THR A 13 -27.10 13.70 5.95
C THR A 13 -25.77 12.96 5.99
N VAL A 14 -25.70 11.82 5.30
CA VAL A 14 -24.52 10.96 5.23
C VAL A 14 -24.07 10.81 3.80
N VAL A 15 -22.80 11.10 3.52
CA VAL A 15 -22.21 10.95 2.19
C VAL A 15 -21.01 10.03 2.28
N THR A 16 -21.04 8.95 1.50
CA THR A 16 -19.86 8.10 1.29
C THR A 16 -18.99 8.74 0.21
N LEU A 17 -17.69 8.84 0.46
CA LEU A 17 -16.70 9.35 -0.49
C LEU A 17 -15.80 8.23 -0.96
N ALA A 18 -15.16 8.39 -2.12
CA ALA A 18 -14.28 7.38 -2.69
C ALA A 18 -13.18 6.94 -1.71
N ALA A 19 -12.87 5.65 -1.71
CA ALA A 19 -11.75 5.11 -0.96
C ALA A 19 -10.41 5.59 -1.57
N THR A 20 -9.41 5.76 -0.72
CA THR A 20 -8.07 6.22 -1.09
C THR A 20 -7.02 5.33 -0.43
N GLU A 21 -5.73 5.52 -0.74
CA GLU A 21 -4.63 4.78 -0.14
C GLU A 21 -4.87 3.25 -0.14
N ILE A 22 -5.39 2.73 -1.27
CA ILE A 22 -5.70 1.32 -1.43
C ILE A 22 -4.41 0.54 -1.64
N THR A 23 -4.20 -0.51 -0.83
CA THR A 23 -3.10 -1.44 -0.95
C THR A 23 -3.63 -2.87 -1.20
N ASN A 24 -2.79 -3.85 -1.06
CA ASN A 24 -3.19 -5.26 -1.13
C ASN A 24 -3.90 -5.78 0.14
N ALA A 25 -3.79 -5.06 1.26
CA ALA A 25 -4.31 -5.50 2.55
C ALA A 25 -5.03 -4.40 3.34
N THR A 26 -5.02 -3.16 2.84
CA THR A 26 -5.63 -2.00 3.50
C THR A 26 -6.30 -1.06 2.50
N ALA A 27 -7.26 -0.28 2.96
CA ALA A 27 -7.85 0.83 2.23
C ALA A 27 -8.32 1.91 3.20
N LYS A 28 -8.24 3.16 2.78
CA LYS A 28 -8.76 4.29 3.54
C LYS A 28 -10.15 4.66 3.01
N VAL A 29 -11.16 4.43 3.83
CA VAL A 29 -12.56 4.78 3.52
C VAL A 29 -12.87 6.17 4.05
N ASN A 30 -13.63 6.94 3.28
CA ASN A 30 -13.89 8.35 3.53
C ASN A 30 -15.40 8.65 3.46
N GLY A 31 -15.84 9.62 4.25
CA GLY A 31 -17.24 10.05 4.24
C GLY A 31 -17.46 11.33 5.02
N THR A 32 -18.65 11.91 4.89
CA THR A 32 -19.08 13.05 5.68
C THR A 32 -20.46 12.79 6.31
N VAL A 33 -20.63 13.32 7.51
CA VAL A 33 -21.91 13.30 8.23
C VAL A 33 -22.24 14.71 8.67
N THR A 34 -23.41 15.18 8.28
CA THR A 34 -23.98 16.44 8.77
C THR A 34 -25.15 16.11 9.68
N ALA A 35 -25.11 16.56 10.93
CA ALA A 35 -26.16 16.33 11.90
C ALA A 35 -27.50 16.92 11.43
N GLY A 36 -28.58 16.22 11.74
CA GLY A 36 -29.96 16.70 11.61
C GLY A 36 -30.44 17.39 12.88
N SER A 37 -31.70 17.13 13.26
CA SER A 37 -32.30 17.71 14.45
C SER A 37 -32.01 16.88 15.74
N GLU A 38 -31.54 15.65 15.59
CA GLU A 38 -31.23 14.74 16.69
C GLU A 38 -29.71 14.54 16.84
N GLU A 39 -29.29 14.21 18.06
CA GLU A 39 -27.92 13.88 18.35
C GLU A 39 -27.51 12.55 17.66
N ILE A 40 -26.31 12.52 17.09
CA ILE A 40 -25.74 11.31 16.52
C ILE A 40 -25.16 10.47 17.66
N VAL A 41 -25.70 9.28 17.87
CA VAL A 41 -25.28 8.34 18.93
C VAL A 41 -24.22 7.35 18.44
N ALA A 42 -24.16 7.10 17.14
CA ALA A 42 -23.12 6.29 16.51
C ALA A 42 -22.91 6.70 15.05
N GLN A 43 -21.69 6.67 14.58
CA GLN A 43 -21.34 6.90 13.17
C GLN A 43 -20.07 6.17 12.79
N GLY A 44 -19.86 5.94 11.50
CA GLY A 44 -18.70 5.25 10.99
C GLY A 44 -18.90 4.70 9.59
N PHE A 45 -18.28 3.55 9.36
CA PHE A 45 -18.37 2.86 8.08
C PHE A 45 -18.80 1.40 8.27
N MET A 46 -19.50 0.90 7.28
CA MET A 46 -19.78 -0.53 7.09
C MET A 46 -19.08 -0.96 5.82
N TYR A 47 -18.40 -2.11 5.85
CA TYR A 47 -17.75 -2.67 4.67
C TYR A 47 -17.85 -4.20 4.66
N LYS A 48 -17.75 -4.78 3.48
CA LYS A 48 -17.69 -6.24 3.27
C LYS A 48 -16.99 -6.55 1.95
N ALA A 49 -16.48 -7.76 1.81
CA ALA A 49 -16.13 -8.26 0.49
C ALA A 49 -17.40 -8.36 -0.39
N SER A 50 -17.31 -8.10 -1.69
CA SER A 50 -18.46 -8.10 -2.59
C SER A 50 -19.18 -9.44 -2.64
N ASN A 51 -18.47 -10.55 -2.36
CA ASN A 51 -18.97 -11.92 -2.30
C ASN A 51 -19.44 -12.34 -0.89
N ALA A 52 -19.25 -11.50 0.15
CA ALA A 52 -19.67 -11.79 1.53
C ALA A 52 -21.11 -11.33 1.79
N ALA A 53 -21.81 -12.06 2.68
CA ALA A 53 -23.16 -11.69 3.10
C ALA A 53 -23.14 -10.65 4.22
N ASP A 54 -22.22 -10.77 5.17
CA ASP A 54 -22.23 -10.00 6.41
C ASP A 54 -21.37 -8.71 6.29
N TRP A 55 -21.91 -7.64 6.89
CA TRP A 55 -21.24 -6.35 7.00
C TRP A 55 -20.36 -6.28 8.26
N THR A 56 -19.15 -5.80 8.11
CA THR A 56 -18.30 -5.39 9.21
C THR A 56 -18.49 -3.90 9.49
N THR A 57 -18.78 -3.54 10.75
CA THR A 57 -19.00 -2.15 11.16
C THR A 57 -17.78 -1.64 11.91
N VAL A 58 -17.30 -0.46 11.54
CA VAL A 58 -16.20 0.24 12.20
C VAL A 58 -16.60 1.67 12.55
N ALA A 59 -16.35 2.07 13.79
CA ALA A 59 -16.69 3.41 14.26
C ALA A 59 -15.68 4.45 13.75
N ALA A 60 -16.20 5.62 13.38
CA ALA A 60 -15.42 6.81 13.08
C ALA A 60 -16.11 8.03 13.69
N VAL A 61 -15.42 9.13 13.87
CA VAL A 61 -15.95 10.33 14.54
C VAL A 61 -15.69 11.59 13.74
N GLY A 62 -16.55 12.60 13.94
CA GLY A 62 -16.44 13.91 13.32
C GLY A 62 -17.31 14.08 12.06
N GLU A 63 -17.45 15.32 11.61
CA GLU A 63 -18.22 15.64 10.41
C GLU A 63 -17.56 15.11 9.13
N THR A 64 -16.23 15.13 9.07
CA THR A 64 -15.43 14.47 8.03
C THR A 64 -14.79 13.24 8.64
N MET A 65 -15.20 12.08 8.18
CA MET A 65 -14.71 10.79 8.65
C MET A 65 -13.70 10.23 7.67
N SER A 66 -12.61 9.67 8.19
CA SER A 66 -11.61 8.95 7.42
C SER A 66 -11.02 7.85 8.28
N LEU A 67 -11.03 6.62 7.80
CA LEU A 67 -10.56 5.45 8.55
C LEU A 67 -9.84 4.48 7.61
N THR A 68 -8.69 3.96 8.07
CA THR A 68 -8.01 2.86 7.38
C THR A 68 -8.60 1.54 7.86
N VAL A 69 -9.13 0.75 6.94
CA VAL A 69 -9.53 -0.65 7.16
C VAL A 69 -8.36 -1.55 6.80
N GLU A 70 -8.11 -2.56 7.64
CA GLU A 70 -6.95 -3.44 7.55
C GLU A 70 -7.40 -4.91 7.46
N GLY A 71 -6.45 -5.81 7.12
CA GLY A 71 -6.73 -7.25 7.04
C GLY A 71 -7.58 -7.64 5.84
N LEU A 72 -7.56 -6.84 4.77
CA LEU A 72 -8.24 -7.11 3.53
C LEU A 72 -7.48 -8.18 2.71
N GLU A 73 -8.21 -8.97 1.93
CA GLU A 73 -7.63 -9.90 0.96
C GLU A 73 -7.21 -9.16 -0.31
N ALA A 74 -6.09 -9.57 -0.90
CA ALA A 74 -5.58 -8.98 -2.14
C ALA A 74 -6.45 -9.36 -3.35
N GLU A 75 -6.50 -8.48 -4.35
CA GLU A 75 -7.25 -8.68 -5.62
C GLU A 75 -8.75 -8.95 -5.41
N LEU A 76 -9.31 -8.46 -4.29
CA LEU A 76 -10.71 -8.64 -3.96
C LEU A 76 -11.45 -7.30 -3.98
N GLU A 77 -12.65 -7.31 -4.54
CA GLU A 77 -13.55 -6.16 -4.52
C GLU A 77 -14.28 -6.10 -3.17
N TYR A 78 -14.32 -4.90 -2.59
CA TYR A 78 -15.05 -4.56 -1.38
C TYR A 78 -16.12 -3.52 -1.66
N VAL A 79 -17.25 -3.65 -0.97
CA VAL A 79 -18.33 -2.66 -0.93
C VAL A 79 -18.29 -1.99 0.43
N PHE A 80 -18.46 -0.68 0.48
CA PHE A 80 -18.50 0.07 1.73
C PHE A 80 -19.48 1.24 1.66
N LYS A 81 -19.94 1.68 2.81
CA LYS A 81 -20.80 2.86 2.99
C LYS A 81 -20.57 3.52 4.33
N ALA A 82 -20.76 4.83 4.40
CA ALA A 82 -20.81 5.57 5.66
C ALA A 82 -22.21 5.43 6.30
N PHE A 83 -22.28 5.56 7.62
CA PHE A 83 -23.54 5.58 8.35
C PHE A 83 -23.51 6.55 9.53
N ALA A 84 -24.69 7.00 9.94
CA ALA A 84 -24.94 7.72 11.18
C ALA A 84 -26.25 7.25 11.80
N THR A 85 -26.25 7.00 13.10
CA THR A 85 -27.40 6.54 13.88
C THR A 85 -27.82 7.62 14.89
N THR A 86 -29.10 7.90 14.94
CA THR A 86 -29.77 8.76 15.92
C THR A 86 -30.78 7.94 16.73
N ALA A 87 -31.49 8.57 17.66
CA ALA A 87 -32.55 7.92 18.41
C ALA A 87 -33.70 7.44 17.49
N SER A 88 -33.93 8.10 16.35
CA SER A 88 -34.98 7.77 15.39
C SER A 88 -34.59 6.71 14.36
N GLY A 89 -33.29 6.37 14.22
CA GLY A 89 -32.82 5.34 13.31
C GLY A 89 -31.45 5.62 12.70
N THR A 90 -31.06 4.75 11.74
CA THR A 90 -29.78 4.84 11.04
C THR A 90 -30.01 5.39 9.62
N THR A 91 -29.20 6.38 9.27
CA THR A 91 -29.07 6.91 7.89
C THR A 91 -27.77 6.40 7.30
N GLU A 92 -27.82 5.87 6.09
CA GLU A 92 -26.67 5.34 5.36
C GLU A 92 -26.39 6.20 4.12
N GLY A 93 -25.11 6.33 3.79
CA GLY A 93 -24.67 6.91 2.53
C GLY A 93 -24.77 5.91 1.36
N GLU A 94 -24.43 6.36 0.17
CA GLU A 94 -24.38 5.51 -1.03
C GLU A 94 -23.34 4.40 -0.87
N GLU A 95 -23.63 3.21 -1.42
CA GLU A 95 -22.65 2.11 -1.46
C GLU A 95 -21.64 2.38 -2.57
N LEU A 96 -20.37 2.40 -2.22
CA LEU A 96 -19.25 2.53 -3.14
C LEU A 96 -18.39 1.28 -3.09
N THR A 97 -17.62 1.03 -4.14
CA THR A 97 -16.71 -0.11 -4.23
C THR A 97 -15.26 0.34 -4.37
N PHE A 98 -14.35 -0.52 -3.94
CA PHE A 98 -12.94 -0.46 -4.28
C PHE A 98 -12.40 -1.87 -4.43
N THR A 99 -11.32 -2.05 -5.22
CA THR A 99 -10.61 -3.32 -5.35
C THR A 99 -9.23 -3.18 -4.75
N THR A 100 -8.86 -4.09 -3.87
CA THR A 100 -7.50 -4.17 -3.33
C THR A 100 -6.50 -4.51 -4.42
N LEU A 101 -5.26 -4.02 -4.26
CA LEU A 101 -4.18 -4.28 -5.22
C LEU A 101 -3.72 -5.74 -5.14
N SER A 102 -3.01 -6.21 -6.16
CA SER A 102 -2.33 -7.51 -6.10
C SER A 102 -1.22 -7.47 -5.04
N GLY A 103 -0.99 -8.58 -4.34
CA GLY A 103 0.03 -8.68 -3.31
C GLY A 103 1.48 -8.50 -3.81
N LEU A 104 1.67 -8.34 -5.12
CA LEU A 104 2.95 -8.01 -5.75
C LEU A 104 3.22 -6.49 -5.83
N ASN A 105 2.21 -5.66 -5.51
CA ASN A 105 2.31 -4.20 -5.49
C ASN A 105 2.20 -3.69 -4.05
N ASP A 106 3.12 -4.08 -3.19
CA ASP A 106 3.30 -3.37 -1.92
C ASP A 106 3.66 -1.92 -2.23
N ALA A 107 2.77 -0.98 -1.85
CA ALA A 107 2.93 0.46 -2.11
C ALA A 107 4.08 1.09 -1.30
N THR A 108 4.80 0.30 -0.54
CA THR A 108 6.18 0.56 -0.13
C THR A 108 7.14 -0.07 -1.14
N ALA A 109 7.05 0.30 -2.40
CA ALA A 109 8.15 0.08 -3.32
C ALA A 109 9.34 0.90 -2.78
N VAL A 110 10.11 0.30 -1.88
CA VAL A 110 11.43 0.81 -1.55
C VAL A 110 12.19 0.84 -2.86
N SER A 111 12.33 2.04 -3.42
CA SER A 111 13.12 2.22 -4.62
C SER A 111 14.58 2.04 -4.23
N ILE A 112 15.16 0.89 -4.55
CA ILE A 112 16.60 0.68 -4.43
C ILE A 112 17.27 1.50 -5.52
N ILE A 113 18.08 2.46 -5.14
CA ILE A 113 18.96 3.17 -6.07
C ILE A 113 20.35 2.56 -5.93
N ALA A 114 20.84 1.97 -7.00
CA ALA A 114 22.17 1.37 -7.03
C ALA A 114 23.06 2.02 -8.09
N ASN A 115 24.32 2.20 -7.75
CA ASN A 115 25.37 2.66 -8.66
C ASN A 115 26.53 1.67 -8.63
N VAL A 116 27.15 1.46 -9.80
CA VAL A 116 28.33 0.58 -9.95
C VAL A 116 29.47 1.38 -10.56
N TYR A 117 30.59 1.46 -9.85
CA TYR A 117 31.76 2.19 -10.31
C TYR A 117 33.09 1.57 -9.82
N PRO A 118 34.16 1.68 -10.63
CA PRO A 118 34.20 2.15 -11.99
C PRO A 118 33.41 1.22 -12.92
N ASN A 119 32.84 1.76 -13.99
CA ASN A 119 32.20 0.98 -15.05
C ASN A 119 32.57 1.63 -16.39
N PRO A 120 33.46 1.05 -17.19
CA PRO A 120 34.04 -0.30 -17.08
C PRO A 120 34.97 -0.51 -15.88
N ALA A 121 34.95 -1.73 -15.32
CA ALA A 121 35.84 -2.19 -14.28
C ALA A 121 37.04 -2.95 -14.84
N GLU A 122 38.14 -2.94 -14.13
CA GLU A 122 39.32 -3.79 -14.36
C GLU A 122 39.36 -4.88 -13.29
N ASP A 123 40.02 -4.63 -12.16
CA ASP A 123 40.18 -5.62 -11.09
C ASP A 123 39.03 -5.66 -10.08
N LYS A 124 38.31 -4.51 -9.92
CA LYS A 124 37.23 -4.40 -8.95
C LYS A 124 36.17 -3.35 -9.35
N ALA A 125 34.98 -3.52 -8.84
CA ALA A 125 33.90 -2.55 -8.90
C ALA A 125 33.26 -2.38 -7.53
N THR A 126 32.90 -1.15 -7.18
CA THR A 126 32.11 -0.86 -5.98
C THR A 126 30.66 -0.71 -6.36
N ILE A 127 29.79 -1.41 -5.65
CA ILE A 127 28.34 -1.31 -5.78
C ILE A 127 27.85 -0.51 -4.57
N SER A 128 27.28 0.67 -4.81
CA SER A 128 26.70 1.52 -3.76
C SER A 128 25.19 1.47 -3.86
N VAL A 129 24.50 1.24 -2.74
CA VAL A 129 23.06 1.04 -2.68
C VAL A 129 22.44 1.95 -1.63
N ASN A 130 21.41 2.71 -2.02
CA ASN A 130 20.56 3.47 -1.11
C ASN A 130 19.20 2.78 -0.97
N GLY A 131 18.63 2.78 0.25
CA GLY A 131 17.35 2.12 0.53
C GLY A 131 17.48 0.65 0.89
N LEU A 132 18.58 0.26 1.56
CA LEU A 132 18.77 -1.11 2.05
C LEU A 132 17.75 -1.47 3.13
N MET A 133 17.21 -2.68 3.02
CA MET A 133 16.50 -3.39 4.09
C MET A 133 17.37 -4.49 4.69
N ASN A 134 16.98 -5.03 5.85
CA ASN A 134 17.76 -5.99 6.66
C ASN A 134 18.19 -7.28 5.95
N ALA A 135 17.66 -7.60 4.78
CA ALA A 135 18.06 -8.75 3.98
C ALA A 135 18.20 -8.32 2.51
N THR A 136 19.38 -7.84 2.15
CA THR A 136 19.70 -7.48 0.76
C THR A 136 20.67 -8.49 0.17
N LYS A 137 20.29 -9.05 -0.96
CA LYS A 137 21.11 -10.02 -1.71
C LYS A 137 21.64 -9.39 -2.99
N ILE A 138 22.92 -9.66 -3.27
CA ILE A 138 23.57 -9.31 -4.51
C ILE A 138 23.79 -10.57 -5.35
N VAL A 139 23.44 -10.51 -6.61
CA VAL A 139 23.62 -11.62 -7.56
C VAL A 139 24.28 -11.08 -8.81
N VAL A 140 25.41 -11.66 -9.20
CA VAL A 140 26.12 -11.32 -10.44
C VAL A 140 25.96 -12.46 -11.43
N SER A 141 25.56 -12.14 -12.67
CA SER A 141 25.41 -13.12 -13.74
C SER A 141 26.08 -12.64 -15.03
N ASP A 142 26.45 -13.58 -15.88
CA ASP A 142 26.90 -13.30 -17.24
C ASP A 142 25.72 -13.05 -18.20
N MET A 143 26.02 -12.80 -19.48
CA MET A 143 25.03 -12.57 -20.54
C MET A 143 24.13 -13.78 -20.82
N GLN A 144 24.53 -14.99 -20.44
CA GLN A 144 23.75 -16.21 -20.56
C GLN A 144 22.84 -16.46 -19.35
N GLY A 145 22.90 -15.57 -18.34
CA GLY A 145 22.15 -15.71 -17.09
C GLY A 145 22.79 -16.68 -16.09
N ARG A 146 24.00 -17.17 -16.34
CA ARG A 146 24.73 -18.03 -15.40
C ARG A 146 25.19 -17.20 -14.22
N ILE A 147 24.83 -17.62 -13.01
CA ILE A 147 25.20 -16.94 -11.77
C ILE A 147 26.67 -17.23 -11.47
N LEU A 148 27.44 -16.17 -11.27
CA LEU A 148 28.86 -16.19 -10.93
C LEU A 148 29.09 -15.88 -9.46
N LEU A 149 28.22 -15.06 -8.85
CA LEU A 149 28.25 -14.68 -7.45
C LEU A 149 26.81 -14.54 -6.91
N SER A 150 26.61 -15.01 -5.71
CA SER A 150 25.39 -14.72 -4.93
C SER A 150 25.82 -14.55 -3.47
N ASP A 151 25.65 -13.35 -2.94
CA ASP A 151 26.13 -12.97 -1.61
C ASP A 151 25.12 -12.05 -0.92
N ASP A 152 25.22 -11.94 0.41
CA ASP A 152 24.39 -11.08 1.21
C ASP A 152 25.11 -9.73 1.45
N MET A 153 24.37 -8.63 1.27
CA MET A 153 24.88 -7.28 1.45
C MET A 153 24.35 -6.73 2.77
N THR A 154 25.24 -6.49 3.71
CA THR A 154 24.93 -5.96 5.05
C THR A 154 25.23 -4.47 5.20
N GLU A 155 26.03 -3.90 4.29
CA GLU A 155 26.40 -2.50 4.25
C GLU A 155 25.88 -1.81 2.98
N SER A 156 25.86 -0.49 2.98
CA SER A 156 25.43 0.30 1.81
C SER A 156 26.38 0.23 0.61
N THR A 157 27.54 -0.41 0.78
CA THR A 157 28.54 -0.61 -0.28
C THR A 157 29.02 -2.06 -0.28
N TYR A 158 29.26 -2.59 -1.50
CA TYR A 158 29.82 -3.93 -1.70
C TYR A 158 30.96 -3.84 -2.71
N GLU A 159 32.14 -4.35 -2.36
CA GLU A 159 33.27 -4.43 -3.27
C GLU A 159 33.27 -5.77 -4.01
N LEU A 160 32.99 -5.71 -5.31
CA LEU A 160 33.03 -6.86 -6.21
C LEU A 160 34.43 -7.02 -6.82
N ASN A 161 35.10 -8.14 -6.55
CA ASN A 161 36.34 -8.48 -7.22
C ASN A 161 36.04 -9.04 -8.63
N THR A 162 36.56 -8.38 -9.65
CA THR A 162 36.36 -8.70 -11.06
C THR A 162 37.59 -9.28 -11.74
N SER A 163 38.73 -9.42 -11.04
CA SER A 163 40.01 -9.89 -11.61
C SER A 163 39.92 -11.28 -12.25
N ASN A 164 38.98 -12.13 -11.82
CA ASN A 164 38.78 -13.47 -12.36
C ASN A 164 37.65 -13.52 -13.41
N TYR A 165 37.07 -12.37 -13.79
CA TYR A 165 36.03 -12.30 -14.79
C TYR A 165 36.65 -12.06 -16.18
N ALA A 166 36.15 -12.77 -17.17
CA ALA A 166 36.56 -12.50 -18.55
C ALA A 166 36.05 -11.12 -18.98
N SER A 167 36.76 -10.46 -19.90
CA SER A 167 36.28 -9.21 -20.48
C SER A 167 34.90 -9.43 -21.12
N GLY A 168 33.93 -8.60 -20.73
CA GLY A 168 32.56 -8.79 -21.16
C GLY A 168 31.53 -7.97 -20.38
N VAL A 169 30.26 -8.29 -20.60
CA VAL A 169 29.11 -7.66 -19.94
C VAL A 169 28.51 -8.60 -18.90
N TYR A 170 28.27 -8.05 -17.72
CA TYR A 170 27.68 -8.74 -16.58
C TYR A 170 26.47 -7.95 -16.06
N TYR A 171 25.55 -8.65 -15.42
CA TYR A 171 24.39 -8.05 -14.77
C TYR A 171 24.48 -8.27 -13.27
N ILE A 172 24.33 -7.19 -12.52
CA ILE A 172 24.31 -7.17 -11.06
C ILE A 172 22.87 -6.91 -10.64
N ARG A 173 22.24 -7.90 -10.02
CA ARG A 173 20.90 -7.77 -9.42
C ARG A 173 21.03 -7.59 -7.92
N ILE A 174 20.42 -6.53 -7.41
CA ILE A 174 20.31 -6.23 -6.00
C ILE A 174 18.85 -6.47 -5.61
N ILE A 175 18.62 -7.34 -4.65
CA ILE A 175 17.31 -7.78 -4.20
C ILE A 175 17.20 -7.44 -2.71
N SER A 176 16.26 -6.57 -2.34
CA SER A 176 16.01 -6.17 -0.96
C SER A 176 14.51 -6.22 -0.69
N GLY A 177 14.06 -7.22 0.06
CA GLY A 177 12.64 -7.54 0.18
C GLY A 177 12.02 -7.82 -1.20
N ASN A 178 10.99 -7.10 -1.56
CA ASN A 178 10.33 -7.19 -2.87
C ASN A 178 10.94 -6.29 -3.95
N ALA A 179 11.88 -5.42 -3.58
CA ALA A 179 12.52 -4.50 -4.51
C ALA A 179 13.70 -5.17 -5.23
N VAL A 180 13.80 -4.95 -6.54
CA VAL A 180 14.89 -5.43 -7.38
C VAL A 180 15.44 -4.29 -8.21
N ASN A 181 16.76 -4.08 -8.16
CA ASN A 181 17.48 -3.19 -9.06
C ASN A 181 18.48 -4.00 -9.87
N THR A 182 18.61 -3.72 -11.16
CA THR A 182 19.57 -4.40 -12.04
C THR A 182 20.50 -3.38 -12.68
N GLN A 183 21.80 -3.56 -12.49
CA GLN A 183 22.85 -2.73 -13.06
C GLN A 183 23.67 -3.54 -14.07
N LYS A 184 24.10 -2.88 -15.13
CA LYS A 184 25.04 -3.44 -16.11
C LYS A 184 26.46 -3.09 -15.70
N LEU A 185 27.35 -4.08 -15.63
CA LEU A 185 28.79 -3.94 -15.43
C LEU A 185 29.52 -4.38 -16.70
N ILE A 186 30.48 -3.59 -17.13
CA ILE A 186 31.42 -3.93 -18.19
C ILE A 186 32.75 -4.21 -17.53
N VAL A 187 33.35 -5.39 -17.80
CA VAL A 187 34.72 -5.75 -17.35
C VAL A 187 35.65 -5.71 -18.57
N LYS A 188 36.82 -5.07 -18.42
CA LYS A 188 37.84 -4.95 -19.46
C LYS A 188 38.86 -6.08 -19.43
#